data_b2aea9714ef4797590a64de2cd3c0ec7
#
_entry.id   b2aea9714ef4797590a64de2cd3c0ec7
#
_cell.length_a   1.000
_cell.length_b   1.000
_cell.length_c   1.000
_cell.angle_alpha   90.00
_cell.angle_beta   90.00
_cell.angle_gamma   90.00
#
_symmetry.space_group_name_H-M   'P 1'
#
loop_
_entity.id
_entity.type
_entity.pdbx_description
1 polymer ?
#
loop_
_entity_poly.entity_id
_entity_poly.type
_entity_poly.pdbx_seq_one_letter_code
_entity_poly.pdbx_strand_id
1 'polypeptide(L)'
;TKNGMKVHWARDAKEANEIIYGIMKQKGAVKILKGKSMASEEIGLNHFLESKGIEAFETDLGEVIIQLIGESPVHIVVPAIHKNRYEVGQIFHEKLGAPLENEIPKLNAIARNFMRKEFQTFTMGMSGVNFAIANEGAIWLIENEGNGRMSTTAPDVHIAICGIEKVVESFEDAAILDSMLAPSAVGSVITCYNNIITSPRKDDEKDGPK
;
A
#
# COMPACT_ATOMS: atom_id res chain seq x y z
N THR A 1 -3.35 -10.66 -17.94
CA THR A 1 -2.23 -11.61 -18.01
C THR A 1 -2.74 -13.03 -18.24
N LYS A 2 -1.84 -13.95 -18.61
CA LYS A 2 -2.15 -15.39 -18.71
C LYS A 2 -2.63 -16.01 -17.40
N ASN A 3 -2.28 -15.38 -16.28
CA ASN A 3 -2.60 -15.84 -14.92
C ASN A 3 -3.91 -15.23 -14.35
N GLY A 4 -4.65 -14.45 -15.14
CA GLY A 4 -5.94 -13.90 -14.74
C GLY A 4 -5.94 -12.47 -14.24
N MET A 5 -4.77 -11.86 -13.95
CA MET A 5 -4.72 -10.43 -13.62
C MET A 5 -5.19 -9.59 -14.81
N LYS A 6 -6.04 -8.60 -14.55
CA LYS A 6 -6.50 -7.62 -15.54
C LYS A 6 -5.53 -6.46 -15.60
N VAL A 7 -5.02 -6.16 -16.78
CA VAL A 7 -4.10 -5.03 -17.00
C VAL A 7 -4.85 -3.89 -17.66
N HIS A 8 -4.74 -2.71 -17.09
CA HIS A 8 -5.26 -1.47 -17.63
C HIS A 8 -4.09 -0.54 -17.95
N TRP A 9 -4.16 0.13 -19.07
CA TRP A 9 -3.15 1.11 -19.52
C TRP A 9 -3.72 2.51 -19.38
N ALA A 10 -2.98 3.38 -18.74
CA ALA A 10 -3.30 4.80 -18.61
C ALA A 10 -2.21 5.64 -19.25
N ARG A 11 -2.59 6.64 -20.02
CA ARG A 11 -1.67 7.57 -20.70
C ARG A 11 -1.15 8.66 -19.78
N ASP A 12 -1.94 8.97 -18.75
CA ASP A 12 -1.65 10.05 -17.82
C ASP A 12 -2.34 9.81 -16.45
N ALA A 13 -2.04 10.68 -15.49
CA ALA A 13 -2.59 10.65 -14.16
C ALA A 13 -4.13 10.70 -14.11
N LYS A 14 -4.74 11.49 -14.99
CA LYS A 14 -6.20 11.63 -15.05
C LYS A 14 -6.85 10.32 -15.47
N GLU A 15 -6.35 9.70 -16.53
CA GLU A 15 -6.88 8.41 -17.01
C GLU A 15 -6.66 7.30 -15.99
N ALA A 16 -5.50 7.26 -15.32
CA ALA A 16 -5.23 6.31 -14.23
C ALA A 16 -6.25 6.44 -13.10
N ASN A 17 -6.49 7.65 -12.64
CA ASN A 17 -7.45 7.94 -11.57
C ASN A 17 -8.89 7.55 -11.97
N GLU A 18 -9.31 7.85 -13.19
CA GLU A 18 -10.66 7.48 -13.68
C GLU A 18 -10.81 5.96 -13.83
N ILE A 19 -9.78 5.22 -14.25
CA ILE A 19 -9.79 3.76 -14.30
C ILE A 19 -9.97 3.18 -12.88
N ILE A 20 -9.17 3.64 -11.92
CA ILE A 20 -9.24 3.19 -10.51
C ILE A 20 -10.65 3.47 -9.94
N TYR A 21 -11.15 4.68 -10.13
CA TYR A 21 -12.49 5.06 -9.69
C TYR A 21 -13.58 4.22 -10.35
N GLY A 22 -13.44 3.94 -11.65
CA GLY A 22 -14.36 3.05 -12.40
C GLY A 22 -14.43 1.64 -11.80
N ILE A 23 -13.29 1.06 -11.44
CA ILE A 23 -13.20 -0.25 -10.78
C ILE A 23 -13.89 -0.19 -9.40
N MET A 24 -13.59 0.84 -8.60
CA MET A 24 -14.20 1.03 -7.28
C MET A 24 -15.72 1.15 -7.37
N LYS A 25 -16.21 1.99 -8.30
CA LYS A 25 -17.64 2.17 -8.54
C LYS A 25 -18.33 0.89 -8.96
N GLN A 26 -17.72 0.11 -9.85
CA GLN A 26 -18.26 -1.17 -10.30
C GLN A 26 -18.41 -2.17 -9.14
N LYS A 27 -17.52 -2.10 -8.16
CA LYS A 27 -17.52 -2.94 -6.96
C LYS A 27 -18.35 -2.36 -5.80
N GLY A 28 -18.89 -1.15 -5.95
CA GLY A 28 -19.62 -0.47 -4.88
C GLY A 28 -18.75 -0.06 -3.68
N ALA A 29 -17.43 0.05 -3.89
CA ALA A 29 -16.50 0.37 -2.82
C ALA A 29 -16.46 1.88 -2.58
N VAL A 30 -16.59 2.28 -1.32
CA VAL A 30 -16.49 3.67 -0.83
C VAL A 30 -15.21 3.94 -0.05
N LYS A 31 -14.40 2.90 0.16
CA LYS A 31 -13.13 2.94 0.88
C LYS A 31 -12.11 2.05 0.21
N ILE A 32 -10.83 2.43 0.28
CA ILE A 32 -9.70 1.65 -0.20
C ILE A 32 -8.55 1.68 0.81
N LEU A 33 -8.01 0.50 1.18
CA LEU A 33 -6.77 0.39 1.93
C LEU A 33 -5.59 0.57 0.99
N LYS A 34 -4.74 1.52 1.28
CA LYS A 34 -3.62 1.88 0.42
C LYS A 34 -2.29 1.58 1.10
N GLY A 35 -1.50 0.69 0.51
CA GLY A 35 -0.07 0.58 0.82
C GLY A 35 0.68 1.77 0.23
N LYS A 36 1.78 2.17 0.86
CA LYS A 36 2.63 3.26 0.41
C LYS A 36 3.02 3.10 -1.05
N SER A 37 2.78 4.12 -1.86
CA SER A 37 3.07 4.10 -3.29
C SER A 37 3.35 5.49 -3.83
N MET A 38 4.59 5.72 -4.28
CA MET A 38 4.97 6.98 -4.94
C MET A 38 4.13 7.22 -6.20
N ALA A 39 3.85 6.19 -6.99
CA ALA A 39 3.02 6.32 -8.18
C ALA A 39 1.61 6.84 -7.85
N SER A 40 1.02 6.43 -6.72
CA SER A 40 -0.29 6.95 -6.30
C SER A 40 -0.23 8.41 -5.85
N GLU A 41 0.88 8.84 -5.25
CA GLU A 41 1.10 10.24 -4.88
C GLU A 41 1.31 11.13 -6.11
N GLU A 42 2.12 10.69 -7.07
CA GLU A 42 2.41 11.40 -8.31
C GLU A 42 1.15 11.67 -9.14
N ILE A 43 0.20 10.74 -9.17
CA ILE A 43 -1.09 10.94 -9.85
C ILE A 43 -2.13 11.69 -9.02
N GLY A 44 -1.82 12.06 -7.77
CA GLY A 44 -2.73 12.76 -6.86
C GLY A 44 -3.98 11.96 -6.49
N LEU A 45 -3.84 10.63 -6.36
CA LEU A 45 -4.96 9.71 -6.22
C LEU A 45 -5.82 10.00 -4.99
N ASN A 46 -5.23 10.29 -3.83
CA ASN A 46 -5.98 10.54 -2.59
C ASN A 46 -6.94 11.71 -2.76
N HIS A 47 -6.45 12.85 -3.24
CA HIS A 47 -7.29 14.03 -3.50
C HIS A 47 -8.39 13.76 -4.53
N PHE A 48 -8.06 12.99 -5.57
CA PHE A 48 -9.06 12.62 -6.56
C PHE A 48 -10.16 11.76 -5.96
N LEU A 49 -9.84 10.73 -5.19
CA LEU A 49 -10.82 9.83 -4.56
C LEU A 49 -11.66 10.57 -3.50
N GLU A 50 -11.05 11.41 -2.68
CA GLU A 50 -11.75 12.27 -1.71
C GLU A 50 -12.75 13.19 -2.40
N SER A 51 -12.41 13.77 -3.54
CA SER A 51 -13.35 14.59 -4.34
C SER A 51 -14.56 13.80 -4.86
N LYS A 52 -14.47 12.47 -4.91
CA LYS A 52 -15.54 11.54 -5.29
C LYS A 52 -16.29 10.96 -4.07
N GLY A 53 -15.93 11.39 -2.86
CA GLY A 53 -16.50 10.87 -1.62
C GLY A 53 -15.99 9.48 -1.23
N ILE A 54 -14.82 9.09 -1.72
CA ILE A 54 -14.16 7.82 -1.41
C ILE A 54 -13.04 8.07 -0.40
N GLU A 55 -12.99 7.28 0.66
CA GLU A 55 -11.95 7.30 1.66
C GLU A 55 -10.74 6.46 1.19
N ALA A 56 -9.59 7.11 0.99
CA ALA A 56 -8.31 6.44 0.79
C ALA A 56 -7.60 6.35 2.15
N PHE A 57 -7.47 5.14 2.69
CA PHE A 57 -6.92 4.90 4.01
C PHE A 57 -5.49 4.34 3.90
N GLU A 58 -4.53 5.07 4.46
CA GLU A 58 -3.11 4.68 4.46
C GLU A 58 -2.85 3.53 5.45
N THR A 59 -1.92 2.66 5.12
CA THR A 59 -1.59 1.51 5.96
C THR A 59 -0.16 1.51 6.49
N ASP A 60 0.73 2.37 5.97
CA ASP A 60 2.04 2.65 6.54
C ASP A 60 1.87 3.44 7.86
N LEU A 61 2.58 3.07 8.92
CA LEU A 61 2.41 3.67 10.24
C LEU A 61 2.65 5.18 10.24
N GLY A 62 3.69 5.64 9.56
CA GLY A 62 3.99 7.06 9.45
C GLY A 62 2.90 7.83 8.71
N GLU A 63 2.39 7.25 7.62
CA GLU A 63 1.28 7.81 6.84
C GLU A 63 -0.02 7.85 7.66
N VAL A 64 -0.32 6.80 8.42
CA VAL A 64 -1.48 6.76 9.32
C VAL A 64 -1.43 7.90 10.35
N ILE A 65 -0.28 8.11 10.99
CA ILE A 65 -0.10 9.18 11.97
C ILE A 65 -0.41 10.54 11.34
N ILE A 66 0.12 10.81 10.16
CA ILE A 66 -0.08 12.07 9.42
C ILE A 66 -1.54 12.21 8.98
N GLN A 67 -2.15 11.15 8.47
CA GLN A 67 -3.55 11.15 8.06
C GLN A 67 -4.50 11.43 9.24
N LEU A 68 -4.24 10.86 10.42
CA LEU A 68 -5.05 11.10 11.63
C LEU A 68 -5.11 12.57 12.06
N ILE A 69 -4.06 13.33 11.80
CA ILE A 69 -3.98 14.76 12.16
C ILE A 69 -4.26 15.69 10.98
N GLY A 70 -4.44 15.16 9.76
CA GLY A 70 -4.71 15.95 8.57
C GLY A 70 -3.51 16.81 8.11
N GLU A 71 -2.28 16.38 8.43
CA GLU A 71 -1.06 17.03 7.95
C GLU A 71 -0.58 16.41 6.63
N SER A 72 0.33 17.10 5.95
CA SER A 72 1.05 16.53 4.81
C SER A 72 2.32 15.84 5.27
N PRO A 73 2.73 14.73 4.63
CA PRO A 73 3.99 14.07 4.95
C PRO A 73 5.18 15.01 4.66
N VAL A 74 6.14 15.05 5.57
CA VAL A 74 7.35 15.91 5.42
C VAL A 74 8.52 15.16 4.80
N HIS A 75 8.43 13.84 4.70
CA HIS A 75 9.47 12.98 4.14
C HIS A 75 8.85 11.78 3.43
N ILE A 76 9.42 11.40 2.28
CA ILE A 76 8.88 10.31 1.45
C ILE A 76 8.97 8.94 2.15
N VAL A 77 10.11 8.63 2.76
CA VAL A 77 10.34 7.32 3.40
C VAL A 77 9.85 7.30 4.84
N VAL A 78 9.96 8.42 5.56
CA VAL A 78 9.57 8.54 6.98
C VAL A 78 8.59 9.71 7.12
N PRO A 79 7.32 9.54 6.76
CA PRO A 79 6.34 10.64 6.66
C PRO A 79 6.17 11.44 7.94
N ALA A 80 6.21 10.78 9.10
CA ALA A 80 6.01 11.36 10.42
C ALA A 80 7.33 11.67 11.17
N ILE A 81 8.45 11.85 10.47
CA ILE A 81 9.78 12.06 11.09
C ILE A 81 9.84 13.27 12.04
N HIS A 82 8.96 14.25 11.85
CA HIS A 82 8.86 15.45 12.69
C HIS A 82 8.04 15.23 13.98
N LYS A 83 7.46 14.06 14.17
CA LYS A 83 6.71 13.71 15.38
C LYS A 83 7.55 12.84 16.30
N ASN A 84 7.58 13.19 17.57
CA ASN A 84 8.21 12.38 18.59
C ASN A 84 7.19 11.43 19.25
N ARG A 85 7.65 10.45 20.05
CA ARG A 85 6.79 9.44 20.68
C ARG A 85 5.71 10.00 21.60
N TYR A 86 5.95 11.16 22.23
CA TYR A 86 4.97 11.80 23.12
C TYR A 86 3.85 12.41 22.31
N GLU A 87 4.17 13.07 21.19
CA GLU A 87 3.21 13.62 20.25
C GLU A 87 2.38 12.50 19.60
N VAL A 88 3.01 11.39 19.20
CA VAL A 88 2.30 10.22 18.67
C VAL A 88 1.34 9.64 19.72
N GLY A 89 1.75 9.55 20.98
CA GLY A 89 0.89 9.10 22.07
C GLY A 89 -0.32 9.99 22.26
N GLN A 90 -0.14 11.31 22.19
CA GLN A 90 -1.21 12.29 22.25
C GLN A 90 -2.18 12.14 21.06
N ILE A 91 -1.64 12.00 19.84
CA ILE A 91 -2.44 11.77 18.63
C ILE A 91 -3.30 10.51 18.79
N PHE A 92 -2.73 9.41 19.21
CA PHE A 92 -3.49 8.17 19.41
C PHE A 92 -4.55 8.29 20.50
N HIS A 93 -4.25 9.01 21.58
CA HIS A 93 -5.23 9.29 22.61
C HIS A 93 -6.42 10.11 22.06
N GLU A 94 -6.14 11.22 21.38
CA GLU A 94 -7.17 12.15 20.88
C GLU A 94 -7.96 11.58 19.70
N LYS A 95 -7.28 10.88 18.77
CA LYS A 95 -7.90 10.44 17.52
C LYS A 95 -8.45 9.02 17.55
N LEU A 96 -7.84 8.13 18.33
CA LEU A 96 -8.24 6.73 18.43
C LEU A 96 -8.92 6.37 19.74
N GLY A 97 -8.99 7.32 20.72
CA GLY A 97 -9.52 7.05 22.06
C GLY A 97 -8.67 6.06 22.87
N ALA A 98 -7.40 5.90 22.50
CA ALA A 98 -6.48 5.02 23.20
C ALA A 98 -6.02 5.61 24.55
N PRO A 99 -5.54 4.80 25.51
CA PRO A 99 -4.86 5.33 26.68
C PRO A 99 -3.67 6.22 26.27
N LEU A 100 -3.41 7.28 27.04
CA LEU A 100 -2.25 8.12 26.82
C LEU A 100 -0.97 7.32 27.15
N GLU A 101 -0.14 7.11 26.13
CA GLU A 101 1.05 6.29 26.20
C GLU A 101 2.24 6.97 25.50
N ASN A 102 3.46 6.62 25.93
CA ASN A 102 4.69 7.08 25.30
C ASN A 102 5.76 5.99 25.13
N GLU A 103 5.46 4.77 25.57
CA GLU A 103 6.32 3.61 25.39
C GLU A 103 6.13 3.03 23.99
N ILE A 104 7.20 2.92 23.22
CA ILE A 104 7.17 2.48 21.81
C ILE A 104 6.44 1.15 21.63
N PRO A 105 6.68 0.09 22.44
CA PRO A 105 5.96 -1.17 22.29
C PRO A 105 4.44 -1.03 22.48
N LYS A 106 3.99 -0.16 23.38
CA LYS A 106 2.58 0.08 23.64
C LYS A 106 1.93 0.90 22.52
N LEU A 107 2.63 1.93 22.01
CA LEU A 107 2.19 2.69 20.84
C LEU A 107 2.04 1.79 19.61
N ASN A 108 3.00 0.89 19.38
CA ASN A 108 2.90 -0.11 18.31
C ASN A 108 1.70 -1.07 18.50
N ALA A 109 1.40 -1.46 19.73
CA ALA A 109 0.24 -2.31 20.03
C ALA A 109 -1.08 -1.57 19.76
N ILE A 110 -1.18 -0.28 20.08
CA ILE A 110 -2.34 0.57 19.78
C ILE A 110 -2.54 0.65 18.26
N ALA A 111 -1.49 1.02 17.51
CA ALA A 111 -1.52 1.12 16.05
C ALA A 111 -1.91 -0.23 15.41
N ARG A 112 -1.30 -1.33 15.84
CA ARG A 112 -1.60 -2.68 15.35
C ARG A 112 -3.07 -3.08 15.58
N ASN A 113 -3.62 -2.79 16.76
CA ASN A 113 -5.01 -3.11 17.08
C ASN A 113 -5.99 -2.26 16.26
N PHE A 114 -5.65 -0.99 16.01
CA PHE A 114 -6.40 -0.12 15.14
C PHE A 114 -6.39 -0.64 13.71
N MET A 115 -5.20 -0.84 13.13
CA MET A 115 -5.04 -1.32 11.75
C MET A 115 -5.67 -2.69 11.52
N ARG A 116 -5.63 -3.60 12.50
CA ARG A 116 -6.26 -4.91 12.38
C ARG A 116 -7.77 -4.82 12.19
N LYS A 117 -8.43 -3.86 12.82
CA LYS A 117 -9.86 -3.61 12.62
C LYS A 117 -10.14 -3.08 11.22
N GLU A 118 -9.33 -2.14 10.76
CA GLU A 118 -9.46 -1.58 9.41
C GLU A 118 -9.29 -2.67 8.34
N PHE A 119 -8.25 -3.50 8.40
CA PHE A 119 -8.05 -4.61 7.47
C PHE A 119 -9.21 -5.63 7.42
N GLN A 120 -10.03 -5.72 8.47
CA GLN A 120 -11.21 -6.59 8.49
C GLN A 120 -12.43 -5.98 7.82
N THR A 121 -12.48 -4.67 7.63
CA THR A 121 -13.66 -3.94 7.15
C THR A 121 -13.57 -3.53 5.68
N PHE A 122 -12.36 -3.43 5.13
CA PHE A 122 -12.15 -2.99 3.76
C PHE A 122 -12.27 -4.15 2.76
N THR A 123 -12.96 -3.90 1.65
CA THR A 123 -13.14 -4.86 0.56
C THR A 123 -12.17 -4.62 -0.60
N MET A 124 -11.51 -3.46 -0.62
CA MET A 124 -10.54 -3.09 -1.64
C MET A 124 -9.21 -2.69 -1.03
N GLY A 125 -8.14 -3.20 -1.63
CA GLY A 125 -6.77 -2.84 -1.31
C GLY A 125 -6.03 -2.31 -2.53
N MET A 126 -5.02 -1.49 -2.28
CA MET A 126 -4.12 -0.97 -3.29
C MET A 126 -2.67 -1.09 -2.84
N SER A 127 -1.79 -1.40 -3.77
CA SER A 127 -0.35 -1.32 -3.58
C SER A 127 0.34 -0.63 -4.75
N GLY A 128 1.55 -0.13 -4.51
CA GLY A 128 2.53 0.10 -5.56
C GLY A 128 3.08 -1.23 -6.09
N VAL A 129 3.99 -1.13 -7.04
CA VAL A 129 4.71 -2.27 -7.61
C VAL A 129 6.19 -1.89 -7.69
N ASN A 130 7.07 -2.75 -7.18
CA ASN A 130 8.51 -2.56 -7.36
C ASN A 130 8.95 -3.12 -8.72
N PHE A 131 8.47 -4.31 -9.10
CA PHE A 131 8.72 -4.90 -10.40
C PHE A 131 7.45 -5.52 -10.97
N ALA A 132 7.12 -5.19 -12.22
CA ALA A 132 6.09 -5.87 -13.01
C ALA A 132 6.81 -6.80 -13.99
N ILE A 133 6.64 -8.11 -13.85
CA ILE A 133 7.41 -9.13 -14.55
C ILE A 133 6.59 -9.64 -15.74
N ALA A 134 7.05 -9.30 -16.95
CA ALA A 134 6.25 -9.48 -18.16
C ALA A 134 6.07 -10.95 -18.55
N ASN A 135 7.14 -11.74 -18.55
CA ASN A 135 7.11 -13.14 -18.98
C ASN A 135 6.25 -14.01 -18.08
N GLU A 136 6.34 -13.83 -16.76
CA GLU A 136 5.57 -14.57 -15.77
C GLU A 136 4.15 -14.01 -15.61
N GLY A 137 3.95 -12.74 -15.96
CA GLY A 137 2.69 -12.03 -15.71
C GLY A 137 2.45 -11.84 -14.22
N ALA A 138 3.52 -11.49 -13.50
CA ALA A 138 3.53 -11.34 -12.04
C ALA A 138 3.87 -9.89 -11.64
N ILE A 139 3.59 -9.56 -10.39
CA ILE A 139 4.08 -8.33 -9.75
C ILE A 139 4.87 -8.68 -8.49
N TRP A 140 5.88 -7.87 -8.21
CA TRP A 140 6.74 -8.02 -7.03
C TRP A 140 6.67 -6.76 -6.19
N LEU A 141 6.27 -6.92 -4.94
CA LEU A 141 6.15 -5.87 -3.94
C LEU A 141 7.18 -6.10 -2.83
N ILE A 142 7.97 -5.07 -2.53
CA ILE A 142 8.97 -5.07 -1.48
C ILE A 142 8.50 -4.14 -0.35
N GLU A 143 8.56 -4.63 0.88
CA GLU A 143 8.12 -3.89 2.05
C GLU A 143 8.88 -4.30 3.33
N ASN A 144 8.67 -3.58 4.42
CA ASN A 144 9.31 -3.84 5.71
C ASN A 144 8.36 -3.94 6.91
N GLU A 145 7.08 -3.62 6.75
CA GLU A 145 6.09 -3.59 7.84
C GLU A 145 5.05 -4.71 7.78
N GLY A 146 4.87 -5.34 6.62
CA GLY A 146 3.83 -6.34 6.38
C GLY A 146 2.45 -5.74 6.04
N ASN A 147 2.31 -4.42 6.02
CA ASN A 147 1.08 -3.71 5.66
C ASN A 147 0.76 -3.85 4.17
N GLY A 148 1.77 -3.83 3.31
CA GLY A 148 1.61 -4.07 1.87
C GLY A 148 1.08 -5.46 1.60
N ARG A 149 1.63 -6.50 2.25
CA ARG A 149 1.10 -7.87 2.18
C ARG A 149 -0.36 -7.93 2.63
N MET A 150 -0.71 -7.27 3.74
CA MET A 150 -2.10 -7.24 4.21
C MET A 150 -3.01 -6.52 3.21
N SER A 151 -2.57 -5.42 2.61
CA SER A 151 -3.33 -4.69 1.58
C SER A 151 -3.53 -5.49 0.30
N THR A 152 -2.66 -6.46 0.02
CA THR A 152 -2.76 -7.32 -1.17
C THR A 152 -3.49 -8.65 -0.91
N THR A 153 -3.68 -9.07 0.34
CA THR A 153 -4.24 -10.39 0.66
C THR A 153 -5.55 -10.35 1.43
N ALA A 154 -5.78 -9.34 2.29
CA ALA A 154 -7.00 -9.24 3.09
C ALA A 154 -8.24 -8.80 2.29
N PRO A 155 -8.17 -7.80 1.37
CA PRO A 155 -9.33 -7.36 0.60
C PRO A 155 -9.77 -8.36 -0.47
N ASP A 156 -11.04 -8.28 -0.87
CA ASP A 156 -11.58 -9.08 -1.98
C ASP A 156 -11.06 -8.63 -3.36
N VAL A 157 -10.66 -7.37 -3.47
CA VAL A 157 -10.11 -6.79 -4.71
C VAL A 157 -8.82 -6.07 -4.42
N HIS A 158 -7.79 -6.34 -5.20
CA HIS A 158 -6.51 -5.65 -5.14
C HIS A 158 -6.26 -4.88 -6.44
N ILE A 159 -5.89 -3.61 -6.31
CA ILE A 159 -5.45 -2.74 -7.41
C ILE A 159 -3.95 -2.48 -7.23
N ALA A 160 -3.15 -2.89 -8.21
CA ALA A 160 -1.72 -2.61 -8.24
C ALA A 160 -1.46 -1.44 -9.19
N ILE A 161 -0.88 -0.34 -8.68
CA ILE A 161 -0.46 0.78 -9.51
C ILE A 161 1.03 0.68 -9.83
N CYS A 162 1.36 0.79 -11.11
CA CYS A 162 2.70 0.57 -11.60
C CYS A 162 3.07 1.60 -12.67
N GLY A 163 4.18 2.31 -12.47
CA GLY A 163 4.79 3.05 -13.55
C GLY A 163 5.41 2.12 -14.58
N ILE A 164 5.37 2.50 -15.86
CA ILE A 164 5.90 1.65 -16.94
C ILE A 164 7.41 1.35 -16.80
N GLU A 165 8.14 2.21 -16.10
CA GLU A 165 9.55 2.05 -15.79
C GLU A 165 9.86 0.89 -14.82
N LYS A 166 8.82 0.32 -14.17
CA LYS A 166 8.94 -0.85 -13.29
C LYS A 166 8.77 -2.17 -14.01
N VAL A 167 8.50 -2.13 -15.33
CA VAL A 167 8.34 -3.36 -16.10
C VAL A 167 9.71 -3.95 -16.41
N VAL A 168 9.89 -5.21 -16.07
CA VAL A 168 11.07 -6.01 -16.38
C VAL A 168 10.66 -7.25 -17.19
N GLU A 169 11.58 -7.81 -17.95
CA GLU A 169 11.28 -8.94 -18.83
C GLU A 169 11.01 -10.21 -18.03
N SER A 170 11.92 -10.56 -17.11
CA SER A 170 11.95 -11.86 -16.43
C SER A 170 12.08 -11.72 -14.91
N PHE A 171 11.83 -12.83 -14.22
CA PHE A 171 12.06 -12.94 -12.79
C PHE A 171 13.55 -12.79 -12.43
N GLU A 172 14.43 -13.29 -13.28
CA GLU A 172 15.88 -13.19 -13.11
C GLU A 172 16.35 -11.73 -13.13
N ASP A 173 15.81 -10.91 -14.04
CA ASP A 173 16.11 -9.48 -14.11
C ASP A 173 15.63 -8.76 -12.85
N ALA A 174 14.41 -9.06 -12.38
CA ALA A 174 13.87 -8.52 -11.15
C ALA A 174 14.75 -8.88 -9.94
N ALA A 175 15.22 -10.14 -9.86
CA ALA A 175 16.05 -10.61 -8.75
C ALA A 175 17.44 -9.91 -8.74
N ILE A 176 18.02 -9.65 -9.90
CA ILE A 176 19.28 -8.88 -10.00
C ILE A 176 19.06 -7.46 -9.46
N LEU A 177 17.98 -6.79 -9.88
CA LEU A 177 17.65 -5.44 -9.43
C LEU A 177 17.33 -5.41 -7.94
N ASP A 178 16.59 -6.40 -7.40
CA ASP A 178 16.27 -6.51 -5.97
C ASP A 178 17.55 -6.66 -5.13
N SER A 179 18.54 -7.42 -5.61
CA SER A 179 19.82 -7.59 -4.92
C SER A 179 20.61 -6.29 -4.71
N MET A 180 20.34 -5.27 -5.53
CA MET A 180 20.97 -3.95 -5.43
C MET A 180 20.10 -2.94 -4.66
N LEU A 181 18.80 -3.18 -4.54
CA LEU A 181 17.83 -2.22 -4.02
C LEU A 181 18.09 -1.91 -2.53
N ALA A 182 18.14 -2.92 -1.67
CA ALA A 182 18.35 -2.72 -0.23
C ALA A 182 19.75 -2.16 0.09
N PRO A 183 20.85 -2.63 -0.54
CA PRO A 183 22.16 -2.02 -0.38
C PRO A 183 22.20 -0.54 -0.79
N SER A 184 21.55 -0.20 -1.90
CA SER A 184 21.50 1.18 -2.41
C SER A 184 20.64 2.10 -1.54
N ALA A 185 19.50 1.63 -1.05
CA ALA A 185 18.55 2.46 -0.34
C ALA A 185 18.92 2.69 1.14
N VAL A 186 19.37 1.65 1.84
CA VAL A 186 19.56 1.66 3.30
C VAL A 186 20.83 0.95 3.77
N GLY A 187 21.68 0.48 2.88
CA GLY A 187 22.92 -0.24 3.22
C GLY A 187 22.71 -1.65 3.77
N SER A 188 21.49 -2.18 3.71
CA SER A 188 21.19 -3.55 4.12
C SER A 188 21.51 -4.55 3.00
N VAL A 189 21.88 -5.79 3.36
CA VAL A 189 22.21 -6.81 2.36
C VAL A 189 20.98 -7.36 1.66
N ILE A 190 19.85 -7.44 2.39
CA ILE A 190 18.59 -8.00 1.89
C ILE A 190 17.40 -7.11 2.32
N THR A 191 16.29 -7.25 1.59
CA THR A 191 14.99 -6.69 1.96
C THR A 191 14.31 -7.51 3.06
N CYS A 192 13.37 -6.90 3.82
CA CYS A 192 12.65 -7.61 4.88
C CYS A 192 11.62 -8.60 4.31
N TYR A 193 10.75 -8.10 3.44
CA TYR A 193 9.67 -8.90 2.83
C TYR A 193 9.64 -8.71 1.33
N ASN A 194 9.57 -9.84 0.62
CA ASN A 194 9.39 -9.91 -0.82
C ASN A 194 8.09 -10.66 -1.11
N ASN A 195 7.09 -9.95 -1.63
CA ASN A 195 5.79 -10.50 -1.95
C ASN A 195 5.64 -10.59 -3.47
N ILE A 196 5.56 -11.81 -3.99
CA ILE A 196 5.39 -12.07 -5.41
C ILE A 196 3.98 -12.55 -5.64
N ILE A 197 3.22 -11.80 -6.44
CA ILE A 197 1.82 -12.06 -6.73
C ILE A 197 1.71 -12.44 -8.20
N THR A 198 1.26 -13.66 -8.45
CA THR A 198 1.21 -14.23 -9.81
C THR A 198 -0.19 -14.27 -10.39
N SER A 199 -1.23 -14.33 -9.54
CA SER A 199 -2.61 -14.48 -9.99
C SER A 199 -3.61 -13.96 -8.95
N PRO A 200 -4.87 -13.71 -9.34
CA PRO A 200 -5.98 -13.69 -8.40
C PRO A 200 -6.12 -15.05 -7.68
N ARG A 201 -6.79 -15.04 -6.53
CA ARG A 201 -7.05 -16.24 -5.73
C ARG A 201 -7.79 -17.30 -6.54
N LYS A 202 -7.32 -18.53 -6.46
CA LYS A 202 -7.99 -19.71 -7.02
C LYS A 202 -9.02 -20.27 -6.03
N ASP A 203 -9.90 -21.15 -6.50
CA ASP A 203 -11.02 -21.69 -5.70
C ASP A 203 -10.57 -22.51 -4.49
N ASP A 204 -9.39 -23.11 -4.53
CA ASP A 204 -8.77 -23.91 -3.47
C ASP A 204 -7.90 -23.09 -2.50
N GLU A 205 -7.66 -21.81 -2.79
CA GLU A 205 -6.88 -20.91 -1.94
C GLU A 205 -7.77 -20.19 -0.93
N LYS A 206 -7.25 -19.92 0.28
CA LYS A 206 -8.02 -19.37 1.41
C LYS A 206 -7.97 -17.86 1.50
N ASP A 207 -6.90 -17.24 1.03
CA ASP A 207 -6.65 -15.80 1.11
C ASP A 207 -6.26 -15.21 -0.25
N GLY A 208 -6.29 -13.89 -0.34
CA GLY A 208 -6.02 -13.14 -1.55
C GLY A 208 -7.30 -12.66 -2.27
N PRO A 209 -7.14 -11.65 -3.15
CA PRO A 209 -8.24 -11.09 -3.94
C PRO A 209 -8.78 -12.08 -4.97
N LYS A 210 -10.08 -11.95 -5.26
CA LYS A 210 -10.80 -12.78 -6.25
C LYS A 210 -10.75 -12.21 -7.64
#